data_8900b5dca7584b12cc5ca5b6d5cff814
#
_entry.id   8900b5dca7584b12cc5ca5b6d5cff814
#
_cell.length_a   1.000
_cell.length_b   1.000
_cell.length_c   1.000
_cell.angle_alpha   90.00
_cell.angle_beta   90.00
_cell.angle_gamma   90.00
#
_symmetry.space_group_name_H-M   'P 1'
#
loop_
_entity.id
_entity.type
_entity.pdbx_description
1 polymer ?
#
loop_
_entity_poly.entity_id
_entity_poly.type
_entity_poly.pdbx_seq_one_letter_code
_entity_poly.pdbx_strand_id
1 'polypeptide(L)'
;MASPQEQGGSGGDRPPEEALRAAIARELTGARQRTALLTDCVDEADLVRQHSPLMSPLVWDLAHIANQEELWLLREVGGREPLHPEIDPLYDAFEHPRAERPTLPLLPPAQARA
;
A
#
# COMPACT_ATOMS: atom_id res chain seq x y z
N MET A 1 -27.17 -1.06 -46.93
CA MET A 1 -27.36 -1.83 -45.73
C MET A 1 -26.32 -1.42 -44.71
N ALA A 2 -26.71 -0.95 -43.58
CA ALA A 2 -25.79 -0.52 -42.57
C ALA A 2 -25.06 -1.70 -41.95
N SER A 3 -23.84 -1.47 -41.52
CA SER A 3 -23.02 -2.47 -40.86
C SER A 3 -23.12 -2.27 -39.36
N PRO A 4 -23.86 -3.10 -38.69
CA PRO A 4 -24.00 -2.91 -37.25
C PRO A 4 -22.74 -3.18 -36.45
N GLN A 5 -21.78 -3.82 -37.02
CA GLN A 5 -20.58 -4.21 -36.32
C GLN A 5 -19.63 -3.05 -36.07
N GLU A 6 -19.84 -1.93 -36.70
CA GLU A 6 -18.92 -0.84 -36.58
C GLU A 6 -18.90 -0.24 -35.19
N GLN A 7 -20.04 -0.17 -34.54
CA GLN A 7 -20.09 0.40 -33.21
C GLN A 7 -19.72 -0.61 -32.14
N GLY A 8 -19.70 -1.88 -32.49
CA GLY A 8 -19.32 -2.86 -31.50
C GLY A 8 -17.84 -2.96 -31.25
N GLY A 9 -17.05 -2.47 -32.19
CA GLY A 9 -15.63 -2.77 -32.15
C GLY A 9 -14.83 -1.89 -31.24
N SER A 10 -15.04 -0.61 -31.25
CA SER A 10 -14.07 0.29 -30.67
C SER A 10 -14.26 0.56 -29.18
N GLY A 11 -15.48 0.70 -28.74
CA GLY A 11 -15.72 1.10 -27.35
C GLY A 11 -15.72 -0.03 -26.34
N GLY A 12 -15.94 -1.26 -26.81
CA GLY A 12 -16.16 -2.37 -25.91
C GLY A 12 -14.91 -2.93 -25.25
N ASP A 13 -13.76 -2.72 -25.86
CA ASP A 13 -12.52 -3.36 -25.40
C ASP A 13 -11.83 -2.60 -24.29
N ARG A 14 -12.18 -1.33 -24.10
CA ARG A 14 -11.54 -0.48 -23.10
C ARG A 14 -12.60 0.01 -22.12
N PRO A 15 -12.44 -0.29 -20.82
CA PRO A 15 -13.36 0.24 -19.84
C PRO A 15 -13.28 1.77 -19.80
N PRO A 16 -14.39 2.45 -19.53
CA PRO A 16 -14.35 3.89 -19.28
C PRO A 16 -13.37 4.22 -18.17
N GLU A 17 -12.80 5.42 -18.22
CA GLU A 17 -11.84 5.86 -17.23
C GLU A 17 -12.40 5.76 -15.80
N GLU A 18 -13.66 6.13 -15.61
CA GLU A 18 -14.30 6.03 -14.31
C GLU A 18 -14.42 4.59 -13.83
N ALA A 19 -14.72 3.65 -14.71
CA ALA A 19 -14.81 2.24 -14.37
C ALA A 19 -13.43 1.69 -13.99
N LEU A 20 -12.39 2.12 -14.69
CA LEU A 20 -11.03 1.73 -14.38
C LEU A 20 -10.59 2.26 -13.02
N ARG A 21 -10.87 3.53 -12.75
CA ARG A 21 -10.57 4.13 -11.45
C ARG A 21 -11.29 3.40 -10.31
N ALA A 22 -12.56 3.08 -10.51
CA ALA A 22 -13.33 2.33 -9.54
C ALA A 22 -12.76 0.92 -9.31
N ALA A 23 -12.32 0.26 -10.38
CA ALA A 23 -11.70 -1.05 -10.28
C ALA A 23 -10.39 -0.99 -9.48
N ILE A 24 -9.54 -0.01 -9.76
CA ILE A 24 -8.28 0.18 -9.02
C ILE A 24 -8.57 0.44 -7.55
N ALA A 25 -9.53 1.31 -7.25
CA ALA A 25 -9.91 1.62 -5.86
C ALA A 25 -10.38 0.37 -5.13
N ARG A 26 -11.19 -0.47 -5.77
CA ARG A 26 -11.65 -1.75 -5.18
C ARG A 26 -10.48 -2.69 -4.90
N GLU A 27 -9.53 -2.79 -5.83
CA GLU A 27 -8.38 -3.66 -5.66
C GLU A 27 -7.47 -3.19 -4.51
N LEU A 28 -7.24 -1.89 -4.41
CA LEU A 28 -6.46 -1.32 -3.31
C LEU A 28 -7.16 -1.56 -1.97
N THR A 29 -8.46 -1.31 -1.91
CA THR A 29 -9.25 -1.57 -0.70
C THR A 29 -9.20 -3.04 -0.31
N GLY A 30 -9.36 -3.93 -1.28
CA GLY A 30 -9.27 -5.37 -1.04
C GLY A 30 -7.90 -5.81 -0.53
N ALA A 31 -6.83 -5.25 -1.07
CA ALA A 31 -5.48 -5.54 -0.63
C ALA A 31 -5.27 -5.08 0.82
N ARG A 32 -5.74 -3.89 1.16
CA ARG A 32 -5.65 -3.37 2.54
C ARG A 32 -6.47 -4.21 3.51
N GLN A 33 -7.65 -4.64 3.10
CA GLN A 33 -8.48 -5.51 3.94
C GLN A 33 -7.78 -6.84 4.21
N ARG A 34 -7.14 -7.43 3.22
CA ARG A 34 -6.38 -8.68 3.40
C ARG A 34 -5.21 -8.48 4.35
N THR A 35 -4.48 -7.39 4.21
CA THR A 35 -3.38 -7.06 5.12
C THR A 35 -3.90 -6.91 6.56
N ALA A 36 -5.01 -6.20 6.75
CA ALA A 36 -5.62 -6.02 8.06
C ALA A 36 -6.04 -7.35 8.67
N LEU A 37 -6.71 -8.22 7.89
CA LEU A 37 -7.13 -9.53 8.38
C LEU A 37 -5.95 -10.37 8.84
N LEU A 38 -4.87 -10.38 8.09
CA LEU A 38 -3.68 -11.16 8.43
C LEU A 38 -2.99 -10.62 9.68
N THR A 39 -2.86 -9.30 9.79
CA THR A 39 -2.15 -8.69 10.91
C THR A 39 -2.99 -8.60 12.17
N ASP A 40 -4.32 -8.57 12.06
CA ASP A 40 -5.20 -8.58 13.22
C ASP A 40 -5.19 -9.92 13.97
N CYS A 41 -4.71 -10.98 13.34
CA CYS A 41 -4.51 -12.27 13.98
C CYS A 41 -3.25 -12.34 14.84
N VAL A 42 -2.43 -11.29 14.84
CA VAL A 42 -1.13 -11.27 15.52
C VAL A 42 -1.20 -10.33 16.71
N ASP A 43 -0.70 -10.79 17.85
CA ASP A 43 -0.62 -9.96 19.05
C ASP A 43 0.32 -8.76 18.84
N GLU A 44 0.08 -7.67 19.55
CA GLU A 44 0.89 -6.47 19.40
C GLU A 44 2.37 -6.73 19.71
N ALA A 45 2.66 -7.57 20.69
CA ALA A 45 4.03 -7.95 21.03
C ALA A 45 4.72 -8.65 19.86
N ASP A 46 3.99 -9.47 19.12
CA ASP A 46 4.52 -10.18 17.97
C ASP A 46 4.63 -9.29 16.73
N LEU A 47 3.79 -8.28 16.62
CA LEU A 47 3.87 -7.30 15.51
C LEU A 47 5.18 -6.49 15.55
N VAL A 48 5.71 -6.20 16.73
CA VAL A 48 6.91 -5.36 16.86
C VAL A 48 8.19 -6.17 16.87
N ARG A 49 8.11 -7.50 16.93
CA ARG A 49 9.28 -8.37 17.04
C ARG A 49 9.73 -8.85 15.67
N GLN A 50 11.05 -8.96 15.49
CA GLN A 50 11.62 -9.60 14.32
C GLN A 50 11.64 -11.12 14.54
N HIS A 51 10.90 -11.85 13.73
CA HIS A 51 10.76 -13.31 13.87
C HIS A 51 11.86 -14.08 13.13
N SER A 52 12.57 -13.44 12.23
CA SER A 52 13.66 -14.03 11.46
C SER A 52 14.59 -12.92 10.97
N PRO A 53 15.90 -13.16 10.87
CA PRO A 53 16.82 -12.17 10.29
C PRO A 53 16.48 -11.76 8.88
N LEU A 54 15.67 -12.56 8.17
CA LEU A 54 15.25 -12.27 6.81
C LEU A 54 13.97 -11.47 6.75
N MET A 55 13.36 -11.18 7.91
CA MET A 55 12.09 -10.47 8.00
C MET A 55 12.26 -9.12 8.69
N SER A 56 11.40 -8.19 8.34
CA SER A 56 11.17 -6.99 9.15
C SER A 56 10.16 -7.34 10.26
N PRO A 57 10.09 -6.54 11.33
CA PRO A 57 8.91 -6.58 12.18
C PRO A 57 7.66 -6.27 11.32
N LEU A 58 6.57 -6.98 11.55
CA LEU A 58 5.35 -6.79 10.76
C LEU A 58 4.83 -5.36 10.86
N VAL A 59 5.04 -4.69 11.99
CA VAL A 59 4.65 -3.30 12.16
C VAL A 59 5.40 -2.38 11.19
N TRP A 60 6.65 -2.70 10.86
CA TRP A 60 7.40 -1.95 9.85
C TRP A 60 6.75 -2.14 8.48
N ASP A 61 6.38 -3.37 8.14
CA ASP A 61 5.75 -3.66 6.85
C ASP A 61 4.41 -2.93 6.70
N LEU A 62 3.60 -2.89 7.75
CA LEU A 62 2.32 -2.17 7.74
C LEU A 62 2.51 -0.69 7.40
N ALA A 63 3.41 -0.04 8.12
CA ALA A 63 3.66 1.38 7.89
C ALA A 63 4.35 1.63 6.55
N HIS A 64 5.23 0.71 6.13
CA HIS A 64 5.89 0.79 4.85
C HIS A 64 4.90 0.75 3.67
N ILE A 65 3.93 -0.17 3.72
CA ILE A 65 2.90 -0.25 2.68
C ILE A 65 2.15 1.08 2.57
N ALA A 66 1.71 1.62 3.69
CA ALA A 66 0.97 2.88 3.70
C ALA A 66 1.84 4.06 3.21
N ASN A 67 3.07 4.11 3.65
CA ASN A 67 4.02 5.15 3.23
C ASN A 67 4.27 5.08 1.73
N GLN A 68 4.42 3.89 1.17
CA GLN A 68 4.67 3.71 -0.25
C GLN A 68 3.43 4.03 -1.10
N GLU A 69 2.23 3.69 -0.63
CA GLU A 69 1.01 4.09 -1.30
C GLU A 69 0.89 5.62 -1.35
N GLU A 70 1.15 6.28 -0.25
CA GLU A 70 1.13 7.75 -0.22
C GLU A 70 2.16 8.34 -1.17
N LEU A 71 3.41 7.87 -1.07
CA LEU A 71 4.51 8.39 -1.88
C LEU A 71 4.22 8.27 -3.38
N TRP A 72 3.81 7.10 -3.82
CA TRP A 72 3.66 6.86 -5.25
C TRP A 72 2.31 7.30 -5.80
N LEU A 73 1.23 7.07 -5.09
CA LEU A 73 -0.11 7.33 -5.59
C LEU A 73 -0.56 8.76 -5.32
N LEU A 74 -0.38 9.24 -4.10
CA LEU A 74 -0.87 10.57 -3.74
C LEU A 74 0.10 11.67 -4.16
N ARG A 75 1.41 11.47 -3.94
CA ARG A 75 2.41 12.50 -4.23
C ARG A 75 2.89 12.47 -5.66
N GLU A 76 3.50 11.37 -6.10
CA GLU A 76 4.14 11.29 -7.41
C GLU A 76 3.12 11.31 -8.55
N VAL A 77 2.04 10.54 -8.45
CA VAL A 77 1.00 10.51 -9.47
C VAL A 77 -0.03 11.61 -9.24
N GLY A 78 -0.52 11.75 -8.01
CA GLY A 78 -1.58 12.67 -7.67
C GLY A 78 -1.15 14.12 -7.43
N GLY A 79 0.13 14.38 -7.31
CA GLY A 79 0.66 15.73 -7.09
C GLY A 79 0.27 16.35 -5.75
N ARG A 80 -0.08 15.53 -4.76
CA ARG A 80 -0.49 16.03 -3.45
C ARG A 80 0.69 16.25 -2.54
N GLU A 81 0.49 17.12 -1.55
CA GLU A 81 1.50 17.35 -0.53
C GLU A 81 1.67 16.14 0.38
N PRO A 82 2.89 15.91 0.90
CA PRO A 82 3.12 14.82 1.83
C PRO A 82 2.27 14.95 3.09
N LEU A 83 1.69 13.83 3.53
CA LEU A 83 0.92 13.79 4.78
C LEU A 83 1.84 13.69 6.00
N HIS A 84 2.85 12.84 5.91
CA HIS A 84 3.78 12.56 7.01
C HIS A 84 5.21 12.46 6.47
N PRO A 85 5.80 13.58 6.01
CA PRO A 85 7.15 13.53 5.41
C PRO A 85 8.22 13.09 6.41
N GLU A 86 7.98 13.28 7.70
CA GLU A 86 8.93 12.95 8.75
C GLU A 86 9.20 11.45 8.88
N ILE A 87 8.28 10.60 8.44
CA ILE A 87 8.47 9.15 8.51
C ILE A 87 9.04 8.55 7.24
N ASP A 88 9.17 9.32 6.17
CA ASP A 88 9.63 8.78 4.89
C ASP A 88 10.98 8.05 4.98
N PRO A 89 12.02 8.63 5.60
CA PRO A 89 13.30 7.92 5.69
C PRO A 89 13.22 6.64 6.51
N LEU A 90 12.35 6.62 7.53
CA LEU A 90 12.20 5.49 8.42
C LEU A 90 11.68 4.24 7.70
N TYR A 91 10.81 4.43 6.74
CA TYR A 91 10.17 3.34 6.00
C TYR A 91 10.72 3.14 4.58
N ASP A 92 11.87 3.73 4.29
CA ASP A 92 12.56 3.51 3.03
C ASP A 92 13.35 2.21 3.11
N ALA A 93 12.95 1.25 2.29
CA ALA A 93 13.57 -0.08 2.28
C ALA A 93 15.03 -0.05 1.80
N PHE A 94 15.42 0.95 1.03
CA PHE A 94 16.79 1.09 0.55
C PHE A 94 17.72 1.71 1.59
N GLU A 95 17.18 2.53 2.49
CA GLU A 95 17.98 3.15 3.55
C GLU A 95 18.19 2.23 4.75
N HIS A 96 17.25 1.33 5.02
CA HIS A 96 17.26 0.50 6.20
C HIS A 96 17.21 -0.99 5.86
N PRO A 97 18.34 -1.70 5.93
CA PRO A 97 18.34 -3.14 5.74
C PRO A 97 17.53 -3.83 6.84
N ARG A 98 17.01 -5.01 6.52
CA ARG A 98 16.11 -5.73 7.42
C ARG A 98 16.68 -5.96 8.82
N ALA A 99 18.00 -6.17 8.90
CA ALA A 99 18.65 -6.46 10.18
C ALA A 99 18.54 -5.31 11.18
N GLU A 100 18.50 -4.05 10.71
CA GLU A 100 18.43 -2.91 11.62
C GLU A 100 17.00 -2.42 11.91
N ARG A 101 16.00 -2.88 11.13
CA ARG A 101 14.62 -2.41 11.29
C ARG A 101 14.04 -2.62 12.68
N PRO A 102 14.36 -3.69 13.43
CA PRO A 102 13.86 -3.85 14.80
C PRO A 102 14.35 -2.78 15.76
N THR A 103 15.47 -2.12 15.47
CA THR A 103 16.06 -1.11 16.35
C THR A 103 15.63 0.31 16.04
N LEU A 104 14.85 0.50 14.97
CA LEU A 104 14.40 1.81 14.56
C LEU A 104 13.24 2.29 15.43
N PRO A 105 13.04 3.62 15.54
CA PRO A 105 11.90 4.17 16.29
C PRO A 105 10.61 4.05 15.49
N LEU A 106 10.12 2.82 15.36
CA LEU A 106 8.95 2.52 14.54
C LEU A 106 7.67 3.07 15.15
N LEU A 107 6.68 3.35 14.30
CA LEU A 107 5.35 3.72 14.76
C LEU A 107 4.74 2.56 15.57
N PRO A 108 4.06 2.86 16.70
CA PRO A 108 3.33 1.83 17.43
C PRO A 108 2.25 1.18 16.54
N PRO A 109 1.83 -0.07 16.83
CA PRO A 109 0.86 -0.76 15.99
C PRO A 109 -0.40 0.04 15.66
N ALA A 110 -0.96 0.74 16.63
CA ALA A 110 -2.16 1.55 16.41
C ALA A 110 -1.93 2.65 15.37
N GLN A 111 -0.77 3.32 15.41
CA GLN A 111 -0.44 4.37 14.45
C GLN A 111 -0.06 3.80 13.10
N ALA A 112 0.60 2.65 13.06
CA ALA A 112 0.95 1.99 11.80
C ALA A 112 -0.29 1.53 11.05
N ARG A 113 -1.35 1.16 11.77
CA ARG A 113 -2.63 0.76 11.17
C ARG A 113 -3.48 1.94 10.71
N ALA A 114 -3.30 3.10 11.32
CA ALA A 114 -4.07 4.28 10.98
C ALA A 114 -3.69 4.84 9.61
#